data_4f293319525026aee50871e3dbaea623
#
_entry.id   4f293319525026aee50871e3dbaea623
#
_cell.length_a   1.000
_cell.length_b   1.000
_cell.length_c   1.000
_cell.angle_alpha   90.00
_cell.angle_beta   90.00
_cell.angle_gamma   90.00
#
_symmetry.space_group_name_H-M   'P 1'
#
loop_
_entity.id
_entity.type
_entity.pdbx_description
1 polymer ?
#
loop_
_entity_poly.entity_id
_entity_poly.type
_entity_poly.pdbx_seq_one_letter_code
_entity_poly.pdbx_strand_id
1 'polypeptide(L)'
;MIRRPPRSTPLYSSAASDVYKRQNYCLSNIIVKIHTDENIIGYGEASCDMTEPIHVVKNIIDKHMAPMLIGKNPLDWKCLIDTVNWESYRSPTRFATSGIDLALFDLVGKILNVPVYTLLGGCWRNKVLVSIEVPRNTPEKIAEHSYEYYCQGIRGIKAKIGSDPIRDAECIVSIREKLGDGISLRADANCGYTVKQAMLFCKTIEKQYVDLELLEQPVAAHDLNGLKQVKESTYIPIEADESAYSLSQVQKILKLDAVDLINTKCGKAGGINGVVQWATLAESVDKQIVIGTEWGFGLKVAAKLHLGSAIKNANPVVEFTEYMIHDLFLENNLQLEKGYLTVPNKPGLGVVIDEGEIDKYKIDS
;
A
#
# COMPACT_ATOMS: atom_id res chain seq x y z
N MET A 1 12.81 16.14 1.41
CA MET A 1 12.56 15.24 2.56
C MET A 1 11.52 15.89 3.47
N ILE A 2 10.47 15.19 3.85
CA ILE A 2 9.37 15.73 4.66
C ILE A 2 9.24 14.89 5.93
N ARG A 3 9.17 15.56 7.07
CA ARG A 3 8.98 14.94 8.38
C ARG A 3 7.80 15.56 9.11
N ARG A 4 6.92 14.75 9.68
CA ARG A 4 5.78 15.21 10.46
C ARG A 4 6.03 15.03 11.96
N PRO A 5 5.71 16.02 12.81
CA PRO A 5 5.66 15.82 14.24
C PRO A 5 4.49 14.88 14.61
N PRO A 6 4.62 14.10 15.70
CA PRO A 6 3.54 13.26 16.16
C PRO A 6 2.31 14.11 16.51
N ARG A 7 1.14 13.76 15.99
CA ARG A 7 -0.13 14.39 16.44
C ARG A 7 -0.37 14.03 17.91
N SER A 8 -0.48 15.03 18.74
CA SER A 8 -1.12 14.91 20.04
C SER A 8 -2.64 14.97 19.84
N THR A 9 -3.27 13.87 19.49
CA THR A 9 -4.72 13.78 19.49
C THR A 9 -5.18 12.95 20.70
N PRO A 10 -6.15 13.44 21.49
CA PRO A 10 -6.53 12.84 22.78
C PRO A 10 -7.43 11.59 22.67
N LEU A 11 -7.47 10.90 21.53
CA LEU A 11 -8.45 9.84 21.24
C LEU A 11 -7.91 8.40 21.35
N TYR A 12 -6.73 8.19 21.92
CA TYR A 12 -6.16 6.85 22.02
C TYR A 12 -6.07 6.35 23.45
N SER A 13 -6.62 5.15 23.70
CA SER A 13 -6.48 4.45 24.97
C SER A 13 -5.00 4.12 25.28
N SER A 14 -4.64 3.91 26.55
CA SER A 14 -3.28 3.63 27.00
C SER A 14 -2.62 2.44 26.31
N ALA A 15 -3.38 1.43 25.84
CA ALA A 15 -2.84 0.28 25.10
C ALA A 15 -2.53 0.60 23.61
N ALA A 16 -3.32 1.45 22.96
CA ALA A 16 -2.99 2.00 21.66
C ALA A 16 -1.75 2.89 21.74
N SER A 17 -1.53 3.58 22.88
CA SER A 17 -0.33 4.39 23.11
C SER A 17 0.95 3.56 23.20
N ASP A 18 0.91 2.27 23.56
CA ASP A 18 2.14 1.46 23.62
C ASP A 18 2.57 0.91 22.25
N VAL A 19 1.64 0.65 21.34
CA VAL A 19 1.95 0.38 19.93
C VAL A 19 2.36 1.67 19.23
N TYR A 20 1.70 2.79 19.52
CA TYR A 20 2.04 4.12 19.01
C TYR A 20 3.28 4.74 19.67
N LYS A 21 3.62 4.43 20.91
CA LYS A 21 4.88 4.87 21.53
C LYS A 21 6.12 4.22 20.91
N ARG A 22 5.99 3.04 20.30
CA ARG A 22 7.00 2.53 19.36
C ARG A 22 7.02 3.27 18.03
N GLN A 23 5.96 4.01 17.68
CA GLN A 23 5.80 4.85 16.50
C GLN A 23 6.14 6.33 16.77
N ASN A 24 6.94 6.68 17.76
CA ASN A 24 7.66 7.95 17.80
C ASN A 24 8.69 8.09 16.66
N TYR A 25 8.54 7.29 15.60
CA TYR A 25 9.24 7.47 14.34
C TYR A 25 8.41 8.44 13.49
N CYS A 26 8.96 9.66 13.35
CA CYS A 26 8.47 10.56 12.34
C CYS A 26 8.57 9.87 10.97
N LEU A 27 7.45 9.71 10.28
CA LEU A 27 7.47 9.24 8.90
C LEU A 27 8.20 10.27 8.06
N SER A 28 9.22 9.83 7.33
CA SER A 28 9.99 10.68 6.44
C SER A 28 9.85 10.14 5.03
N ASN A 29 9.38 10.99 4.10
CA ASN A 29 9.25 10.68 2.69
C ASN A 29 10.05 11.66 1.85
N ILE A 30 10.41 11.27 0.64
CA ILE A 30 11.11 12.12 -0.31
C ILE A 30 10.12 12.50 -1.41
N ILE A 31 9.91 13.79 -1.61
CA ILE A 31 9.21 14.30 -2.80
C ILE A 31 10.24 14.45 -3.91
N VAL A 32 10.00 13.75 -5.01
CA VAL A 32 10.80 13.81 -6.22
C VAL A 32 10.14 14.79 -7.18
N LYS A 33 10.90 15.78 -7.66
CA LYS A 33 10.47 16.73 -8.70
C LYS A 33 11.34 16.54 -9.94
N ILE A 34 10.72 16.25 -11.08
CA ILE A 34 11.39 16.18 -12.38
C ILE A 34 10.96 17.41 -13.18
N HIS A 35 11.90 18.30 -13.43
CA HIS A 35 11.69 19.52 -14.22
C HIS A 35 12.04 19.29 -15.69
N THR A 36 11.23 19.86 -16.58
CA THR A 36 11.51 19.89 -18.03
C THR A 36 11.88 21.31 -18.49
N ASP A 37 12.45 21.42 -19.67
CA ASP A 37 12.73 22.68 -20.38
C ASP A 37 11.45 23.42 -20.80
N GLU A 38 10.31 22.72 -20.88
CA GLU A 38 8.98 23.30 -21.14
C GLU A 38 8.26 23.77 -19.86
N ASN A 39 8.94 23.83 -18.71
CA ASN A 39 8.38 24.20 -17.41
C ASN A 39 7.24 23.28 -16.90
N ILE A 40 7.16 22.05 -17.39
CA ILE A 40 6.27 21.04 -16.83
C ILE A 40 7.02 20.29 -15.73
N ILE A 41 6.39 20.10 -14.59
CA ILE A 41 6.98 19.42 -13.43
C ILE A 41 6.21 18.14 -13.15
N GLY A 42 6.92 17.01 -13.11
CA GLY A 42 6.42 15.75 -12.62
C GLY A 42 6.74 15.58 -11.14
N TYR A 43 5.76 15.13 -10.36
CA TYR A 43 5.89 14.89 -8.93
C TYR A 43 5.77 13.42 -8.60
N GLY A 44 6.69 12.92 -7.80
CA GLY A 44 6.66 11.57 -7.26
C GLY A 44 7.00 11.53 -5.79
N GLU A 45 6.82 10.38 -5.19
CA GLU A 45 7.04 10.19 -3.75
C GLU A 45 7.73 8.85 -3.50
N ALA A 46 8.90 8.90 -2.84
CA ALA A 46 9.56 7.74 -2.28
C ALA A 46 9.30 7.68 -0.77
N SER A 47 8.58 6.67 -0.32
CA SER A 47 8.45 6.35 1.10
C SER A 47 9.46 5.28 1.47
N CYS A 48 10.00 5.38 2.67
CA CYS A 48 10.79 4.31 3.25
C CYS A 48 9.88 3.50 4.16
N ASP A 49 9.63 2.28 3.80
CA ASP A 49 9.18 1.29 4.77
C ASP A 49 10.30 1.19 5.84
N MET A 50 9.96 1.15 7.12
CA MET A 50 10.88 1.26 8.28
C MET A 50 12.22 0.49 8.18
N THR A 51 12.46 -0.14 7.05
CA THR A 51 13.64 -0.96 6.74
C THR A 51 14.81 -0.19 6.10
N GLU A 52 14.55 0.95 5.42
CA GLU A 52 15.61 1.72 4.76
C GLU A 52 15.70 3.15 5.32
N PRO A 53 16.88 3.60 5.76
CA PRO A 53 17.05 4.98 6.20
C PRO A 53 16.79 5.97 5.06
N ILE A 54 15.94 6.96 5.29
CA ILE A 54 15.49 7.92 4.25
C ILE A 54 16.65 8.64 3.54
N HIS A 55 17.74 8.96 4.28
CA HIS A 55 18.93 9.60 3.72
C HIS A 55 19.66 8.70 2.71
N VAL A 56 19.60 7.37 2.86
CA VAL A 56 20.16 6.42 1.89
C VAL A 56 19.37 6.47 0.60
N VAL A 57 18.04 6.41 0.69
CA VAL A 57 17.14 6.52 -0.47
C VAL A 57 17.33 7.85 -1.18
N LYS A 58 17.42 8.97 -0.43
CA LYS A 58 17.71 10.29 -1.00
C LYS A 58 19.03 10.31 -1.74
N ASN A 59 20.09 9.78 -1.13
CA ASN A 59 21.42 9.76 -1.76
C ASN A 59 21.44 8.93 -3.05
N ILE A 60 20.73 7.81 -3.09
CA ILE A 60 20.57 7.00 -4.29
C ILE A 60 19.87 7.80 -5.40
N ILE A 61 18.78 8.49 -5.07
CA ILE A 61 18.08 9.34 -6.03
C ILE A 61 19.02 10.44 -6.55
N ASP A 62 19.63 11.22 -5.66
CA ASP A 62 20.39 12.42 -6.03
C ASP A 62 21.70 12.09 -6.75
N LYS A 63 22.41 11.06 -6.33
CA LYS A 63 23.78 10.79 -6.80
C LYS A 63 23.86 9.72 -7.88
N HIS A 64 22.89 8.83 -7.95
CA HIS A 64 22.95 7.71 -8.90
C HIS A 64 21.83 7.79 -9.95
N MET A 65 20.57 8.02 -9.57
CA MET A 65 19.45 7.95 -10.50
C MET A 65 19.20 9.26 -11.24
N ALA A 66 19.18 10.41 -10.55
CA ALA A 66 18.89 11.70 -11.17
C ALA A 66 19.88 12.05 -12.33
N PRO A 67 21.21 11.81 -12.20
CA PRO A 67 22.14 12.06 -13.32
C PRO A 67 21.82 11.28 -14.60
N MET A 68 21.19 10.10 -14.48
CA MET A 68 20.81 9.27 -15.64
C MET A 68 19.65 9.84 -16.44
N LEU A 69 18.84 10.70 -15.81
CA LEU A 69 17.62 11.27 -16.40
C LEU A 69 17.86 12.64 -17.05
N ILE A 70 18.94 13.34 -16.67
CA ILE A 70 19.25 14.69 -17.17
C ILE A 70 19.44 14.65 -18.69
N GLY A 71 18.72 15.55 -19.41
CA GLY A 71 18.80 15.68 -20.87
C GLY A 71 18.09 14.55 -21.64
N LYS A 72 17.32 13.71 -20.95
CA LYS A 72 16.54 12.64 -21.60
C LYS A 72 15.12 13.11 -21.93
N ASN A 73 14.54 12.50 -22.97
CA ASN A 73 13.15 12.75 -23.33
C ASN A 73 12.21 12.01 -22.34
N PRO A 74 11.34 12.71 -21.59
CA PRO A 74 10.42 12.07 -20.65
C PRO A 74 9.40 11.13 -21.30
N LEU A 75 9.12 11.25 -22.60
CA LEU A 75 8.24 10.34 -23.33
C LEU A 75 8.84 8.93 -23.49
N ASP A 76 10.14 8.77 -23.30
CA ASP A 76 10.83 7.48 -23.24
C ASP A 76 10.75 6.87 -21.81
N TRP A 77 9.76 7.27 -21.01
CA TRP A 77 9.61 7.00 -19.58
C TRP A 77 9.84 5.54 -19.20
N LYS A 78 9.35 4.60 -19.98
CA LYS A 78 9.54 3.18 -19.70
C LYS A 78 11.00 2.76 -19.78
N CYS A 79 11.69 3.22 -20.82
CA CYS A 79 13.13 3.03 -20.98
C CYS A 79 13.92 3.69 -19.84
N LEU A 80 13.49 4.88 -19.41
CA LEU A 80 14.11 5.61 -18.29
C LEU A 80 13.92 4.87 -16.96
N ILE A 81 12.72 4.34 -16.68
CA ILE A 81 12.45 3.51 -15.52
C ILE A 81 13.33 2.25 -15.53
N ASP A 82 13.43 1.57 -16.66
CA ASP A 82 14.27 0.38 -16.80
C ASP A 82 15.76 0.73 -16.60
N THR A 83 16.21 1.91 -17.06
CA THR A 83 17.58 2.39 -16.87
C THR A 83 17.89 2.61 -15.39
N VAL A 84 17.02 3.28 -14.64
CA VAL A 84 17.23 3.49 -13.19
C VAL A 84 17.05 2.18 -12.40
N ASN A 85 16.21 1.27 -12.85
CA ASN A 85 16.04 -0.07 -12.27
C ASN A 85 17.28 -0.97 -12.48
N TRP A 86 18.08 -0.76 -13.52
CA TRP A 86 19.31 -1.52 -13.73
C TRP A 86 20.28 -1.38 -12.55
N GLU A 87 20.37 -0.18 -11.99
CA GLU A 87 21.16 0.03 -10.77
C GLU A 87 20.55 -0.69 -9.55
N SER A 88 19.23 -0.82 -9.51
CA SER A 88 18.53 -1.53 -8.43
C SER A 88 18.73 -3.04 -8.44
N TYR A 89 19.17 -3.61 -9.55
CA TYR A 89 19.53 -5.02 -9.63
C TYR A 89 20.71 -5.39 -8.69
N ARG A 90 21.61 -4.45 -8.46
CA ARG A 90 22.79 -4.62 -7.58
C ARG A 90 22.55 -4.18 -6.15
N SER A 91 21.53 -3.37 -5.90
CA SER A 91 21.19 -2.83 -4.58
C SER A 91 19.67 -2.76 -4.45
N PRO A 92 19.09 -3.06 -3.28
CA PRO A 92 17.64 -2.93 -3.06
C PRO A 92 17.24 -1.46 -3.01
N THR A 93 17.10 -0.83 -4.18
CA THR A 93 16.80 0.59 -4.33
C THR A 93 15.36 0.85 -4.78
N ARG A 94 14.46 -0.12 -4.59
CA ARG A 94 13.09 -0.05 -5.11
C ARG A 94 12.30 1.15 -4.62
N PHE A 95 12.50 1.57 -3.37
CA PHE A 95 11.86 2.77 -2.85
C PHE A 95 12.33 4.04 -3.60
N ALA A 96 13.62 4.14 -3.91
CA ALA A 96 14.17 5.24 -4.71
C ALA A 96 13.58 5.22 -6.13
N THR A 97 13.58 4.04 -6.78
CA THR A 97 12.99 3.85 -8.10
C THR A 97 11.51 4.21 -8.10
N SER A 98 10.76 3.83 -7.07
CA SER A 98 9.34 4.15 -6.95
C SER A 98 9.07 5.66 -6.99
N GLY A 99 9.90 6.47 -6.32
CA GLY A 99 9.75 7.93 -6.35
C GLY A 99 9.96 8.52 -7.75
N ILE A 100 10.95 8.02 -8.47
CA ILE A 100 11.23 8.44 -9.86
C ILE A 100 10.14 7.94 -10.82
N ASP A 101 9.72 6.70 -10.68
CA ASP A 101 8.65 6.09 -11.47
C ASP A 101 7.35 6.89 -11.37
N LEU A 102 6.91 7.21 -10.14
CA LEU A 102 5.72 8.03 -9.92
C LEU A 102 5.87 9.42 -10.56
N ALA A 103 7.05 10.05 -10.43
CA ALA A 103 7.29 11.37 -11.00
C ALA A 103 7.27 11.34 -12.55
N LEU A 104 7.78 10.27 -13.17
CA LEU A 104 7.73 10.09 -14.61
C LEU A 104 6.30 9.84 -15.10
N PHE A 105 5.51 9.02 -14.42
CA PHE A 105 4.10 8.81 -14.76
C PHE A 105 3.29 10.10 -14.66
N ASP A 106 3.51 10.89 -13.59
CA ASP A 106 2.86 12.19 -13.42
C ASP A 106 3.25 13.16 -14.55
N LEU A 107 4.54 13.24 -14.83
CA LEU A 107 5.09 14.11 -15.90
C LEU A 107 4.52 13.74 -17.26
N VAL A 108 4.58 12.48 -17.64
CA VAL A 108 4.09 12.00 -18.94
C VAL A 108 2.58 12.20 -19.07
N GLY A 109 1.83 11.93 -18.01
CA GLY A 109 0.39 12.21 -17.98
C GLY A 109 0.08 13.69 -18.21
N LYS A 110 0.87 14.61 -17.61
CA LYS A 110 0.76 16.06 -17.83
C LYS A 110 1.13 16.46 -19.24
N ILE A 111 2.23 15.96 -19.78
CA ILE A 111 2.66 16.26 -21.17
C ILE A 111 1.61 15.81 -22.19
N LEU A 112 1.06 14.61 -22.02
CA LEU A 112 0.03 14.04 -22.89
C LEU A 112 -1.38 14.52 -22.58
N ASN A 113 -1.56 15.32 -21.52
CA ASN A 113 -2.84 15.83 -21.03
C ASN A 113 -3.85 14.71 -20.70
N VAL A 114 -3.40 13.63 -20.08
CA VAL A 114 -4.21 12.46 -19.67
C VAL A 114 -3.92 12.05 -18.23
N PRO A 115 -4.90 11.49 -17.52
CA PRO A 115 -4.67 10.89 -16.19
C PRO A 115 -3.78 9.64 -16.29
N VAL A 116 -3.07 9.33 -15.20
CA VAL A 116 -2.17 8.15 -15.15
C VAL A 116 -2.88 6.85 -15.50
N TYR A 117 -4.13 6.63 -15.06
CA TYR A 117 -4.85 5.40 -15.42
C TYR A 117 -5.00 5.21 -16.95
N THR A 118 -5.01 6.30 -17.74
CA THR A 118 -5.05 6.21 -19.20
C THR A 118 -3.75 5.65 -19.78
N LEU A 119 -2.61 6.01 -19.18
CA LEU A 119 -1.29 5.44 -19.56
C LEU A 119 -1.19 3.94 -19.21
N LEU A 120 -2.06 3.47 -18.30
CA LEU A 120 -2.14 2.08 -17.84
C LEU A 120 -3.19 1.26 -18.61
N GLY A 121 -3.82 1.82 -19.63
CA GLY A 121 -4.80 1.11 -20.48
C GLY A 121 -6.25 1.50 -20.24
N GLY A 122 -6.55 2.42 -19.32
CA GLY A 122 -7.88 2.97 -19.10
C GLY A 122 -8.45 2.71 -17.69
N CYS A 123 -9.70 3.11 -17.52
CA CYS A 123 -10.39 3.11 -16.22
C CYS A 123 -11.39 1.96 -16.14
N TRP A 124 -11.09 0.90 -15.40
CA TRP A 124 -12.04 -0.18 -15.09
C TRP A 124 -13.04 0.23 -14.01
N ARG A 125 -12.62 1.05 -13.05
CA ARG A 125 -13.46 1.59 -11.98
C ARG A 125 -13.06 3.02 -11.64
N ASN A 126 -14.03 3.90 -11.53
CA ASN A 126 -13.80 5.34 -11.27
C ASN A 126 -13.72 5.68 -9.77
N LYS A 127 -13.92 4.70 -8.91
CA LYS A 127 -13.77 4.80 -7.45
C LYS A 127 -13.36 3.46 -6.87
N VAL A 128 -12.66 3.49 -5.75
CA VAL A 128 -12.17 2.29 -5.03
C VAL A 128 -12.65 2.32 -3.59
N LEU A 129 -12.94 1.16 -3.03
CA LEU A 129 -13.33 1.01 -1.63
C LEU A 129 -12.08 1.15 -0.75
N VAL A 130 -12.18 1.96 0.29
CA VAL A 130 -11.10 2.22 1.23
C VAL A 130 -11.09 1.18 2.33
N SER A 131 -9.94 0.54 2.52
CA SER A 131 -9.65 -0.27 3.70
C SER A 131 -8.56 0.40 4.54
N ILE A 132 -8.70 0.32 5.86
CA ILE A 132 -7.70 0.81 6.82
C ILE A 132 -7.31 -0.27 7.80
N GLU A 133 -6.10 -0.14 8.34
CA GLU A 133 -5.59 -1.05 9.36
C GLU A 133 -6.06 -0.63 10.76
N VAL A 134 -6.46 -1.61 11.55
CA VAL A 134 -6.73 -1.45 12.98
C VAL A 134 -5.70 -2.24 13.77
N PRO A 135 -4.97 -1.61 14.70
CA PRO A 135 -3.91 -2.26 15.46
C PRO A 135 -4.45 -3.33 16.40
N ARG A 136 -3.60 -4.30 16.74
CA ARG A 136 -3.92 -5.38 17.71
C ARG A 136 -4.39 -4.80 19.03
N ASN A 137 -5.48 -5.38 19.55
CA ASN A 137 -6.04 -5.00 20.84
C ASN A 137 -6.86 -6.17 21.42
N THR A 138 -7.61 -5.92 22.53
CA THR A 138 -8.63 -6.85 22.99
C THR A 138 -9.84 -6.86 22.05
N PRO A 139 -10.65 -7.95 22.04
CA PRO A 139 -11.84 -8.03 21.17
C PRO A 139 -12.75 -6.79 21.25
N GLU A 140 -13.02 -6.30 22.46
CA GLU A 140 -13.88 -5.15 22.68
C GLU A 140 -13.28 -3.86 22.10
N LYS A 141 -11.97 -3.64 22.35
CA LYS A 141 -11.29 -2.42 21.93
C LYS A 141 -11.06 -2.38 20.43
N ILE A 142 -10.72 -3.50 19.80
CA ILE A 142 -10.52 -3.54 18.34
C ILE A 142 -11.85 -3.31 17.61
N ALA A 143 -12.95 -3.86 18.15
CA ALA A 143 -14.29 -3.62 17.62
C ALA A 143 -14.71 -2.15 17.79
N GLU A 144 -14.39 -1.51 18.93
CA GLU A 144 -14.69 -0.10 19.17
C GLU A 144 -13.91 0.82 18.22
N HIS A 145 -12.60 0.64 18.08
CA HIS A 145 -11.78 1.40 17.11
C HIS A 145 -12.28 1.20 15.67
N SER A 146 -12.67 -0.03 15.31
CA SER A 146 -13.24 -0.30 13.99
C SER A 146 -14.56 0.45 13.79
N TYR A 147 -15.39 0.55 14.84
CA TYR A 147 -16.64 1.30 14.82
C TYR A 147 -16.41 2.81 14.70
N GLU A 148 -15.39 3.38 15.35
CA GLU A 148 -15.01 4.79 15.20
C GLU A 148 -14.69 5.12 13.74
N TYR A 149 -13.94 4.26 13.05
CA TYR A 149 -13.65 4.43 11.62
C TYR A 149 -14.89 4.23 10.74
N TYR A 150 -15.72 3.26 11.08
CA TYR A 150 -17.00 3.05 10.39
C TYR A 150 -17.90 4.30 10.46
N CYS A 151 -17.97 4.97 11.61
CA CYS A 151 -18.70 6.23 11.80
C CYS A 151 -18.11 7.37 10.96
N GLN A 152 -16.81 7.35 10.67
CA GLN A 152 -16.12 8.28 9.76
C GLN A 152 -16.34 7.94 8.27
N GLY A 153 -17.12 6.92 7.96
CA GLY A 153 -17.47 6.54 6.59
C GLY A 153 -16.64 5.40 6.00
N ILE A 154 -15.65 4.86 6.69
CA ILE A 154 -14.85 3.71 6.24
C ILE A 154 -15.72 2.45 6.13
N ARG A 155 -15.48 1.65 5.10
CA ARG A 155 -16.21 0.40 4.83
C ARG A 155 -15.30 -0.81 4.61
N GLY A 156 -13.99 -0.65 4.73
CA GLY A 156 -13.01 -1.74 4.75
C GLY A 156 -12.16 -1.67 6.01
N ILE A 157 -12.07 -2.77 6.74
CA ILE A 157 -11.27 -2.90 7.96
C ILE A 157 -10.30 -4.07 7.77
N LYS A 158 -9.01 -3.82 8.01
CA LYS A 158 -7.98 -4.84 8.11
C LYS A 158 -7.47 -4.92 9.56
N ALA A 159 -7.84 -5.97 10.27
CA ALA A 159 -7.42 -6.17 11.66
C ALA A 159 -6.02 -6.75 11.73
N LYS A 160 -5.12 -6.14 12.48
CA LYS A 160 -3.81 -6.72 12.79
C LYS A 160 -3.98 -7.82 13.85
N ILE A 161 -3.50 -9.01 13.53
CA ILE A 161 -3.54 -10.23 14.34
C ILE A 161 -2.16 -10.90 14.37
N GLY A 162 -2.04 -12.18 14.71
CA GLY A 162 -0.78 -12.94 14.60
C GLY A 162 -0.08 -13.18 15.95
N SER A 163 -0.83 -13.23 17.05
CA SER A 163 -0.28 -13.57 18.37
C SER A 163 -0.89 -14.83 18.95
N ASP A 164 -2.18 -14.88 19.16
CA ASP A 164 -2.92 -16.03 19.67
C ASP A 164 -4.10 -16.31 18.73
N PRO A 165 -4.13 -17.46 18.04
CA PRO A 165 -5.11 -17.72 17.00
C PRO A 165 -6.56 -17.77 17.50
N ILE A 166 -6.81 -18.13 18.76
CA ILE A 166 -8.16 -18.15 19.32
C ILE A 166 -8.60 -16.74 19.69
N ARG A 167 -7.77 -16.00 20.41
CA ARG A 167 -8.08 -14.62 20.78
C ARG A 167 -8.16 -13.70 19.56
N ASP A 168 -7.30 -13.92 18.57
CA ASP A 168 -7.32 -13.19 17.31
C ASP A 168 -8.62 -13.46 16.52
N ALA A 169 -9.13 -14.70 16.56
CA ALA A 169 -10.44 -15.03 16.00
C ALA A 169 -11.59 -14.33 16.76
N GLU A 170 -11.54 -14.27 18.10
CA GLU A 170 -12.50 -13.49 18.90
C GLU A 170 -12.50 -12.00 18.50
N CYS A 171 -11.33 -11.42 18.21
CA CYS A 171 -11.24 -10.05 17.70
C CYS A 171 -11.99 -9.87 16.36
N ILE A 172 -11.81 -10.78 15.41
CA ILE A 172 -12.51 -10.75 14.12
C ILE A 172 -14.02 -10.88 14.29
N VAL A 173 -14.47 -11.83 15.13
CA VAL A 173 -15.88 -12.01 15.47
C VAL A 173 -16.48 -10.74 16.06
N SER A 174 -15.80 -10.14 17.05
CA SER A 174 -16.27 -8.90 17.72
C SER A 174 -16.39 -7.72 16.75
N ILE A 175 -15.48 -7.60 15.77
CA ILE A 175 -15.59 -6.57 14.71
C ILE A 175 -16.83 -6.84 13.85
N ARG A 176 -17.05 -8.09 13.42
CA ARG A 176 -18.20 -8.47 12.58
C ARG A 176 -19.52 -8.26 13.33
N GLU A 177 -19.61 -8.66 14.57
CA GLU A 177 -20.80 -8.43 15.43
C GLU A 177 -21.10 -6.95 15.62
N LYS A 178 -20.07 -6.12 15.81
CA LYS A 178 -20.21 -4.66 16.01
C LYS A 178 -20.61 -3.93 14.73
N LEU A 179 -20.08 -4.31 13.57
CA LEU A 179 -20.23 -3.56 12.31
C LEU A 179 -21.24 -4.20 11.33
N GLY A 180 -21.63 -5.46 11.56
CA GLY A 180 -22.51 -6.20 10.64
C GLY A 180 -21.80 -6.60 9.33
N ASP A 181 -22.59 -7.09 8.36
CA ASP A 181 -22.08 -7.65 7.10
C ASP A 181 -21.77 -6.60 6.02
N GLY A 182 -22.07 -5.34 6.27
CA GLY A 182 -21.94 -4.24 5.29
C GLY A 182 -20.52 -3.72 5.10
N ILE A 183 -19.49 -4.43 5.59
CA ILE A 183 -18.08 -4.04 5.49
C ILE A 183 -17.22 -5.16 4.90
N SER A 184 -16.16 -4.77 4.18
CA SER A 184 -15.03 -5.66 3.88
C SER A 184 -14.22 -5.84 5.17
N LEU A 185 -14.05 -7.08 5.62
CA LEU A 185 -13.28 -7.42 6.82
C LEU A 185 -12.12 -8.33 6.43
N ARG A 186 -10.90 -7.92 6.76
CA ARG A 186 -9.64 -8.59 6.46
C ARG A 186 -8.83 -8.77 7.73
N ALA A 187 -7.93 -9.73 7.70
CA ALA A 187 -6.99 -9.97 8.80
C ALA A 187 -5.56 -10.04 8.27
N ASP A 188 -4.62 -9.47 9.02
CA ASP A 188 -3.19 -9.52 8.70
C ASP A 188 -2.40 -10.01 9.92
N ALA A 189 -1.76 -11.16 9.74
CA ALA A 189 -0.99 -11.81 10.79
C ALA A 189 0.49 -11.39 10.81
N ASN A 190 0.99 -10.67 9.80
CA ASN A 190 2.37 -10.20 9.67
C ASN A 190 3.40 -11.28 10.07
N CYS A 191 3.33 -12.47 9.46
CA CYS A 191 4.18 -13.62 9.73
C CYS A 191 4.06 -14.21 11.15
N GLY A 192 3.05 -13.86 11.93
CA GLY A 192 3.01 -14.12 13.38
C GLY A 192 2.66 -15.55 13.78
N TYR A 193 2.15 -16.38 12.86
CA TYR A 193 1.74 -17.75 13.18
C TYR A 193 2.70 -18.81 12.67
N THR A 194 2.69 -19.94 13.35
CA THR A 194 3.08 -21.21 12.76
C THR A 194 1.96 -21.72 11.84
N VAL A 195 2.26 -22.66 10.94
CA VAL A 195 1.24 -23.28 10.06
C VAL A 195 0.04 -23.81 10.88
N LYS A 196 0.29 -24.50 11.98
CA LYS A 196 -0.76 -25.05 12.85
C LYS A 196 -1.63 -23.97 13.50
N GLN A 197 -1.04 -22.85 13.90
CA GLN A 197 -1.77 -21.73 14.48
C GLN A 197 -2.63 -21.02 13.43
N ALA A 198 -2.09 -20.83 12.21
CA ALA A 198 -2.85 -20.27 11.10
C ALA A 198 -4.06 -21.14 10.74
N MET A 199 -3.86 -22.45 10.63
CA MET A 199 -4.95 -23.41 10.40
C MET A 199 -5.98 -23.41 11.54
N LEU A 200 -5.55 -23.27 12.79
CA LEU A 200 -6.46 -23.17 13.94
C LEU A 200 -7.28 -21.89 13.89
N PHE A 201 -6.65 -20.75 13.56
CA PHE A 201 -7.34 -19.47 13.34
C PHE A 201 -8.43 -19.62 12.26
N CYS A 202 -8.05 -20.07 11.07
CA CYS A 202 -8.99 -20.25 9.95
C CYS A 202 -10.18 -21.12 10.35
N LYS A 203 -9.90 -22.29 10.94
CA LYS A 203 -10.96 -23.22 11.41
C LYS A 203 -11.89 -22.59 12.46
N THR A 204 -11.35 -21.71 13.32
CA THR A 204 -12.14 -21.02 14.33
C THR A 204 -13.08 -20.01 13.68
N ILE A 205 -12.60 -19.20 12.72
CA ILE A 205 -13.39 -18.25 11.95
C ILE A 205 -14.49 -18.96 11.15
N GLU A 206 -14.16 -20.05 10.45
CA GLU A 206 -15.13 -20.84 9.68
C GLU A 206 -16.25 -21.41 10.54
N LYS A 207 -15.94 -21.88 11.76
CA LYS A 207 -16.95 -22.39 12.71
C LYS A 207 -17.89 -21.29 13.22
N GLN A 208 -17.46 -20.04 13.27
CA GLN A 208 -18.27 -18.89 13.67
C GLN A 208 -19.05 -18.30 12.48
N TYR A 209 -18.90 -18.86 11.28
CA TYR A 209 -19.54 -18.37 10.05
C TYR A 209 -19.25 -16.90 9.75
N VAL A 210 -18.08 -16.39 10.15
CA VAL A 210 -17.66 -15.02 9.86
C VAL A 210 -17.12 -14.95 8.44
N ASP A 211 -17.70 -14.07 7.64
CA ASP A 211 -17.20 -13.74 6.30
C ASP A 211 -15.92 -12.89 6.43
N LEU A 212 -14.76 -13.55 6.35
CA LEU A 212 -13.44 -12.93 6.32
C LEU A 212 -12.95 -12.94 4.87
N GLU A 213 -12.78 -11.74 4.29
CA GLU A 213 -12.44 -11.59 2.87
C GLU A 213 -11.07 -12.20 2.52
N LEU A 214 -10.09 -12.07 3.41
CA LEU A 214 -8.76 -12.67 3.26
C LEU A 214 -7.99 -12.71 4.59
N LEU A 215 -6.98 -13.58 4.63
CA LEU A 215 -5.94 -13.64 5.66
C LEU A 215 -4.58 -13.36 5.02
N GLU A 216 -3.98 -12.23 5.38
CA GLU A 216 -2.68 -11.78 4.88
C GLU A 216 -1.54 -12.37 5.71
N GLN A 217 -0.52 -12.86 5.02
CA GLN A 217 0.76 -13.37 5.49
C GLN A 217 0.70 -14.10 6.85
N PRO A 218 -0.02 -15.23 6.92
CA PRO A 218 -0.19 -15.94 8.19
C PRO A 218 1.10 -16.52 8.77
N VAL A 219 2.03 -16.96 7.92
CA VAL A 219 3.27 -17.64 8.34
C VAL A 219 4.52 -16.89 7.89
N ALA A 220 5.68 -17.30 8.40
CA ALA A 220 6.97 -16.67 8.10
C ALA A 220 7.19 -16.48 6.58
N ALA A 221 7.76 -15.34 6.20
CA ALA A 221 7.91 -14.92 4.80
C ALA A 221 8.67 -15.92 3.90
N HIS A 222 9.59 -16.68 4.45
CA HIS A 222 10.36 -17.69 3.72
C HIS A 222 9.65 -19.04 3.59
N ASP A 223 8.55 -19.27 4.35
CA ASP A 223 7.83 -20.55 4.38
C ASP A 223 6.70 -20.61 3.35
N LEU A 224 7.07 -20.66 2.07
CA LEU A 224 6.10 -20.75 0.97
C LEU A 224 5.30 -22.08 0.99
N ASN A 225 5.91 -23.16 1.49
CA ASN A 225 5.20 -24.43 1.65
C ASN A 225 4.18 -24.36 2.78
N GLY A 226 4.50 -23.66 3.86
CA GLY A 226 3.56 -23.39 4.94
C GLY A 226 2.39 -22.53 4.49
N LEU A 227 2.63 -21.47 3.68
CA LEU A 227 1.56 -20.68 3.05
C LEU A 227 0.62 -21.58 2.25
N LYS A 228 1.18 -22.46 1.39
CA LYS A 228 0.41 -23.41 0.59
C LYS A 228 -0.42 -24.34 1.46
N GLN A 229 0.17 -24.91 2.53
CA GLN A 229 -0.58 -25.78 3.45
C GLN A 229 -1.75 -25.06 4.13
N VAL A 230 -1.56 -23.80 4.54
CA VAL A 230 -2.66 -22.99 5.10
C VAL A 230 -3.76 -22.79 4.06
N LYS A 231 -3.41 -22.34 2.85
CA LYS A 231 -4.34 -22.13 1.75
C LYS A 231 -5.18 -23.40 1.46
N GLU A 232 -4.54 -24.56 1.37
CA GLU A 232 -5.21 -25.82 1.08
C GLU A 232 -6.12 -26.32 2.22
N SER A 233 -6.00 -25.74 3.42
CA SER A 233 -6.74 -26.15 4.63
C SER A 233 -7.97 -25.31 4.93
N THR A 234 -8.24 -24.23 4.18
CA THR A 234 -9.31 -23.26 4.48
C THR A 234 -9.98 -22.75 3.21
N TYR A 235 -11.21 -22.25 3.36
CA TYR A 235 -11.90 -21.49 2.32
C TYR A 235 -11.58 -19.97 2.36
N ILE A 236 -10.92 -19.49 3.42
CA ILE A 236 -10.52 -18.10 3.53
C ILE A 236 -9.36 -17.85 2.55
N PRO A 237 -9.49 -16.89 1.61
CA PRO A 237 -8.42 -16.56 0.67
C PRO A 237 -7.14 -16.14 1.40
N ILE A 238 -6.00 -16.69 0.98
CA ILE A 238 -4.68 -16.40 1.56
C ILE A 238 -3.93 -15.42 0.69
N GLU A 239 -3.39 -14.38 1.32
CA GLU A 239 -2.61 -13.32 0.69
C GLU A 239 -1.15 -13.37 1.13
N ALA A 240 -0.21 -13.13 0.19
CA ALA A 240 1.21 -12.97 0.48
C ALA A 240 1.60 -11.49 0.46
N ASP A 241 2.22 -10.99 1.53
CA ASP A 241 2.86 -9.67 1.61
C ASP A 241 4.37 -9.80 1.78
N GLU A 242 4.85 -10.17 2.95
CA GLU A 242 6.29 -10.24 3.25
C GLU A 242 7.02 -11.33 2.46
N SER A 243 6.31 -12.32 1.94
CA SER A 243 6.88 -13.32 1.02
C SER A 243 7.12 -12.77 -0.40
N ALA A 244 6.48 -11.65 -0.77
CA ALA A 244 6.45 -11.08 -2.11
C ALA A 244 7.17 -9.73 -2.15
N TYR A 245 8.49 -9.72 -2.22
CA TYR A 245 9.31 -8.50 -2.26
C TYR A 245 10.04 -8.28 -3.60
N SER A 246 9.88 -9.17 -4.57
CA SER A 246 10.44 -9.02 -5.92
C SER A 246 9.62 -9.80 -6.92
N LEU A 247 9.71 -9.43 -8.20
CA LEU A 247 9.03 -10.13 -9.29
C LEU A 247 9.40 -11.63 -9.31
N SER A 248 10.66 -11.98 -9.02
CA SER A 248 11.11 -13.37 -8.95
C SER A 248 10.50 -14.14 -7.77
N GLN A 249 10.26 -13.49 -6.63
CA GLN A 249 9.56 -14.10 -5.50
C GLN A 249 8.07 -14.28 -5.83
N VAL A 250 7.42 -13.27 -6.41
CA VAL A 250 6.03 -13.38 -6.89
C VAL A 250 5.90 -14.57 -7.87
N GLN A 251 6.81 -14.70 -8.84
CA GLN A 251 6.83 -15.83 -9.76
C GLN A 251 6.92 -17.18 -9.03
N LYS A 252 7.77 -17.29 -8.02
CA LYS A 252 7.92 -18.53 -7.22
C LYS A 252 6.63 -18.86 -6.46
N ILE A 253 6.02 -17.86 -5.82
CA ILE A 253 4.77 -17.99 -5.07
C ILE A 253 3.64 -18.48 -5.99
N LEU A 254 3.48 -17.84 -7.15
CA LEU A 254 2.47 -18.20 -8.13
C LEU A 254 2.70 -19.57 -8.74
N LYS A 255 3.97 -19.91 -9.07
CA LYS A 255 4.32 -21.26 -9.59
C LYS A 255 4.04 -22.37 -8.59
N LEU A 256 4.19 -22.10 -7.30
CA LEU A 256 3.88 -23.05 -6.22
C LEU A 256 2.38 -23.11 -5.93
N ASP A 257 1.60 -22.17 -6.44
CA ASP A 257 0.19 -21.94 -6.08
C ASP A 257 0.00 -21.80 -4.55
N ALA A 258 0.90 -21.02 -3.93
CA ALA A 258 0.97 -20.92 -2.49
C ALA A 258 -0.08 -20.01 -1.86
N VAL A 259 -0.70 -19.12 -2.66
CA VAL A 259 -1.67 -18.13 -2.19
C VAL A 259 -2.77 -17.87 -3.23
N ASP A 260 -3.78 -17.11 -2.84
CA ASP A 260 -4.87 -16.64 -3.73
C ASP A 260 -4.65 -15.22 -4.21
N LEU A 261 -4.00 -14.38 -3.38
CA LEU A 261 -3.74 -12.98 -3.68
C LEU A 261 -2.28 -12.61 -3.37
N ILE A 262 -1.80 -11.57 -4.06
CA ILE A 262 -0.48 -10.98 -3.82
C ILE A 262 -0.67 -9.54 -3.37
N ASN A 263 -0.20 -9.18 -2.18
CA ASN A 263 -0.09 -7.80 -1.74
C ASN A 263 1.04 -7.09 -2.48
N THR A 264 0.74 -5.98 -3.11
CA THR A 264 1.73 -5.15 -3.79
C THR A 264 1.67 -3.72 -3.31
N LYS A 265 2.82 -3.05 -3.31
CA LYS A 265 2.99 -1.66 -2.89
C LYS A 265 3.92 -0.99 -3.90
N CYS A 266 3.71 0.30 -4.20
CA CYS A 266 4.57 1.01 -5.16
C CYS A 266 6.06 0.94 -4.76
N GLY A 267 6.39 1.17 -3.49
CA GLY A 267 7.77 1.08 -3.00
C GLY A 267 8.35 -0.32 -3.14
N LYS A 268 7.59 -1.34 -2.70
CA LYS A 268 7.99 -2.74 -2.75
C LYS A 268 8.19 -3.26 -4.18
N ALA A 269 7.33 -2.84 -5.10
CA ALA A 269 7.40 -3.22 -6.52
C ALA A 269 8.37 -2.35 -7.35
N GLY A 270 8.81 -1.19 -6.83
CA GLY A 270 9.67 -0.25 -7.54
C GLY A 270 8.91 0.77 -8.38
N GLY A 271 7.64 1.02 -8.08
CA GLY A 271 6.78 2.02 -8.73
C GLY A 271 5.52 1.44 -9.36
N ILE A 272 4.80 2.28 -10.06
CA ILE A 272 3.59 1.94 -10.83
C ILE A 272 3.89 0.85 -11.84
N ASN A 273 5.00 0.99 -12.60
CA ASN A 273 5.42 0.00 -13.60
C ASN A 273 5.64 -1.39 -12.96
N GLY A 274 6.27 -1.46 -11.81
CA GLY A 274 6.48 -2.71 -11.09
C GLY A 274 5.17 -3.35 -10.62
N VAL A 275 4.24 -2.57 -10.09
CA VAL A 275 2.90 -3.06 -9.71
C VAL A 275 2.17 -3.66 -10.92
N VAL A 276 2.22 -3.00 -12.09
CA VAL A 276 1.62 -3.52 -13.32
C VAL A 276 2.26 -4.84 -13.73
N GLN A 277 3.58 -4.99 -13.63
CA GLN A 277 4.26 -6.26 -13.92
C GLN A 277 3.80 -7.39 -13.00
N TRP A 278 3.66 -7.13 -11.70
CA TRP A 278 3.17 -8.12 -10.74
C TRP A 278 1.72 -8.49 -11.03
N ALA A 279 0.88 -7.50 -11.34
CA ALA A 279 -0.52 -7.71 -11.70
C ALA A 279 -0.68 -8.59 -12.95
N THR A 280 0.11 -8.30 -13.99
CA THR A 280 0.10 -9.08 -15.24
C THR A 280 0.53 -10.53 -14.99
N LEU A 281 1.55 -10.73 -14.15
CA LEU A 281 2.02 -12.07 -13.80
C LEU A 281 0.95 -12.84 -13.00
N ALA A 282 0.29 -12.19 -12.04
CA ALA A 282 -0.80 -12.79 -11.26
C ALA A 282 -2.03 -13.11 -12.16
N GLU A 283 -2.41 -12.19 -13.05
CA GLU A 283 -3.53 -12.39 -14.01
C GLU A 283 -3.31 -13.62 -14.91
N SER A 284 -2.06 -13.86 -15.32
CA SER A 284 -1.73 -15.01 -16.19
C SER A 284 -2.02 -16.40 -15.57
N VAL A 285 -2.28 -16.44 -14.26
CA VAL A 285 -2.63 -17.64 -13.49
C VAL A 285 -3.90 -17.46 -12.66
N ASP A 286 -4.80 -16.57 -13.11
CA ASP A 286 -6.09 -16.28 -12.50
C ASP A 286 -6.02 -15.85 -11.01
N LYS A 287 -4.94 -15.16 -10.62
CA LYS A 287 -4.79 -14.58 -9.28
C LYS A 287 -5.02 -13.09 -9.27
N GLN A 288 -5.43 -12.57 -8.11
CA GLN A 288 -5.60 -11.15 -7.86
C GLN A 288 -4.36 -10.54 -7.20
N ILE A 289 -4.23 -9.22 -7.34
CA ILE A 289 -3.37 -8.40 -6.49
C ILE A 289 -4.20 -7.57 -5.52
N VAL A 290 -3.65 -7.26 -4.36
CA VAL A 290 -4.13 -6.24 -3.43
C VAL A 290 -3.14 -5.08 -3.46
N ILE A 291 -3.64 -3.85 -3.48
CA ILE A 291 -2.81 -2.65 -3.38
C ILE A 291 -2.76 -2.24 -1.92
N GLY A 292 -1.62 -2.52 -1.28
CA GLY A 292 -1.41 -2.38 0.15
C GLY A 292 -1.01 -0.98 0.61
N THR A 293 -0.99 -0.79 1.92
CA THR A 293 -0.49 0.43 2.59
C THR A 293 1.03 0.46 2.65
N GLU A 294 1.63 1.63 2.42
CA GLU A 294 3.08 1.86 2.54
C GLU A 294 3.47 3.26 3.07
N TRP A 295 2.64 3.85 3.91
CA TRP A 295 2.91 5.09 4.65
C TRP A 295 3.35 6.29 3.79
N GLY A 296 2.64 6.51 2.69
CA GLY A 296 2.85 7.65 1.79
C GLY A 296 1.96 8.85 2.13
N PHE A 297 2.14 9.93 1.37
CA PHE A 297 1.27 11.10 1.37
C PHE A 297 0.37 11.12 0.12
N GLY A 298 -0.11 12.30 -0.26
CA GLY A 298 -1.13 12.44 -1.30
C GLY A 298 -0.73 11.96 -2.69
N LEU A 299 0.54 12.07 -3.09
CA LEU A 299 1.00 11.55 -4.38
C LEU A 299 0.89 10.03 -4.44
N LYS A 300 1.28 9.37 -3.36
CA LYS A 300 1.20 7.92 -3.28
C LYS A 300 -0.24 7.42 -3.19
N VAL A 301 -1.09 8.12 -2.42
CA VAL A 301 -2.53 7.85 -2.39
C VAL A 301 -3.13 7.99 -3.79
N ALA A 302 -2.80 9.04 -4.54
CA ALA A 302 -3.26 9.22 -5.92
C ALA A 302 -2.76 8.10 -6.84
N ALA A 303 -1.48 7.70 -6.74
CA ALA A 303 -0.94 6.58 -7.52
C ALA A 303 -1.69 5.27 -7.26
N LYS A 304 -1.99 4.95 -5.98
CA LYS A 304 -2.79 3.78 -5.58
C LYS A 304 -4.21 3.83 -6.15
N LEU A 305 -4.82 5.01 -6.20
CA LEU A 305 -6.13 5.21 -6.83
C LEU A 305 -6.08 4.90 -8.34
N HIS A 306 -5.07 5.40 -9.05
CA HIS A 306 -4.88 5.08 -10.47
C HIS A 306 -4.64 3.60 -10.72
N LEU A 307 -3.81 2.94 -9.91
CA LEU A 307 -3.56 1.51 -9.99
C LEU A 307 -4.84 0.70 -9.73
N GLY A 308 -5.56 1.02 -8.64
CA GLY A 308 -6.83 0.39 -8.31
C GLY A 308 -7.90 0.61 -9.38
N SER A 309 -7.83 1.73 -10.11
CA SER A 309 -8.72 2.03 -11.25
C SER A 309 -8.37 1.22 -12.48
N ALA A 310 -7.09 1.17 -12.86
CA ALA A 310 -6.66 0.67 -14.16
C ALA A 310 -6.43 -0.85 -14.20
N ILE A 311 -6.10 -1.47 -13.08
CA ILE A 311 -5.76 -2.90 -13.05
C ILE A 311 -7.03 -3.73 -12.85
N LYS A 312 -7.35 -4.55 -13.84
CA LYS A 312 -8.58 -5.39 -13.86
C LYS A 312 -8.60 -6.39 -12.71
N ASN A 313 -7.50 -7.12 -12.51
CA ASN A 313 -7.37 -8.14 -11.46
C ASN A 313 -6.89 -7.57 -10.11
N ALA A 314 -6.87 -6.23 -9.93
CA ALA A 314 -6.73 -5.65 -8.61
C ALA A 314 -8.03 -5.86 -7.80
N ASN A 315 -7.87 -6.27 -6.55
CA ASN A 315 -8.97 -6.31 -5.60
C ASN A 315 -9.61 -4.91 -5.52
N PRO A 316 -10.94 -4.77 -5.57
CA PRO A 316 -11.61 -3.47 -5.55
C PRO A 316 -11.45 -2.71 -4.23
N VAL A 317 -11.01 -3.38 -3.18
CA VAL A 317 -10.71 -2.80 -1.87
C VAL A 317 -9.21 -2.50 -1.81
N VAL A 318 -8.85 -1.24 -1.70
CA VAL A 318 -7.48 -0.74 -1.65
C VAL A 318 -7.18 -0.21 -0.25
N GLU A 319 -5.98 -0.44 0.24
CA GLU A 319 -5.59 -0.07 1.59
C GLU A 319 -5.04 1.36 1.63
N PHE A 320 -5.65 2.20 2.47
CA PHE A 320 -5.32 3.61 2.60
C PHE A 320 -5.22 4.06 4.06
N THR A 321 -4.53 3.30 4.90
CA THR A 321 -4.38 3.65 6.32
C THR A 321 -3.77 5.05 6.48
N GLU A 322 -2.85 5.44 5.60
CA GLU A 322 -2.25 6.78 5.54
C GLU A 322 -3.29 7.90 5.36
N TYR A 323 -4.38 7.67 4.63
CA TYR A 323 -5.45 8.65 4.41
C TYR A 323 -6.09 9.11 5.72
N MET A 324 -6.20 8.22 6.71
CA MET A 324 -6.83 8.53 7.99
C MET A 324 -5.87 9.09 9.03
N ILE A 325 -4.56 8.86 8.87
CA ILE A 325 -3.58 9.12 9.91
C ILE A 325 -2.75 10.37 9.61
N HIS A 326 -2.60 10.74 8.31
CA HIS A 326 -1.68 11.80 7.89
C HIS A 326 -2.40 12.89 7.09
N ASP A 327 -1.82 14.11 7.13
CA ASP A 327 -2.13 15.11 6.14
C ASP A 327 -1.52 14.66 4.80
N LEU A 328 -2.31 14.78 3.74
CA LEU A 328 -1.90 14.35 2.41
C LEU A 328 -1.02 15.40 1.72
N PHE A 329 -0.87 16.59 2.28
CA PHE A 329 -0.16 17.73 1.69
C PHE A 329 -0.65 18.07 0.28
N LEU A 330 -1.97 18.04 0.10
CA LEU A 330 -2.63 18.40 -1.15
C LEU A 330 -3.41 19.69 -0.97
N GLU A 331 -3.42 20.57 -1.99
CA GLU A 331 -4.26 21.78 -2.00
C GLU A 331 -5.75 21.45 -1.85
N ASN A 332 -6.18 20.35 -2.47
CA ASN A 332 -7.54 19.84 -2.37
C ASN A 332 -7.50 18.37 -1.90
N ASN A 333 -7.99 18.13 -0.71
CA ASN A 333 -8.08 16.78 -0.16
C ASN A 333 -9.01 15.89 -0.98
N LEU A 334 -8.62 14.63 -1.12
CA LEU A 334 -9.47 13.58 -1.67
C LEU A 334 -10.66 13.33 -0.73
N GLN A 335 -11.87 13.29 -1.27
CA GLN A 335 -13.08 13.16 -0.48
C GLN A 335 -13.50 11.69 -0.37
N LEU A 336 -13.71 11.24 0.87
CA LEU A 336 -14.27 9.92 1.15
C LEU A 336 -15.80 9.99 1.11
N GLU A 337 -16.42 9.25 0.20
CA GLU A 337 -17.88 9.17 0.06
C GLU A 337 -18.36 7.73 0.18
N LYS A 338 -19.14 7.43 1.22
CA LYS A 338 -19.71 6.09 1.45
C LYS A 338 -18.68 4.95 1.42
N GLY A 339 -17.47 5.21 1.92
CA GLY A 339 -16.37 4.25 1.95
C GLY A 339 -15.49 4.26 0.69
N TYR A 340 -15.78 5.09 -0.28
CA TYR A 340 -15.04 5.14 -1.55
C TYR A 340 -14.26 6.45 -1.70
N LEU A 341 -13.07 6.35 -2.29
CA LEU A 341 -12.35 7.47 -2.87
C LEU A 341 -12.53 7.47 -4.39
N THR A 342 -12.82 8.64 -4.93
CA THR A 342 -12.92 8.84 -6.39
C THR A 342 -11.53 8.99 -6.98
N VAL A 343 -11.29 8.31 -8.11
CA VAL A 343 -10.01 8.35 -8.82
C VAL A 343 -9.83 9.72 -9.48
N PRO A 344 -8.70 10.42 -9.28
CA PRO A 344 -8.44 11.70 -9.94
C PRO A 344 -8.48 11.57 -11.46
N ASN A 345 -9.12 12.52 -12.15
CA ASN A 345 -9.30 12.49 -13.61
C ASN A 345 -8.56 13.63 -14.35
N LYS A 346 -7.80 14.45 -13.63
CA LYS A 346 -6.93 15.48 -14.22
C LYS A 346 -5.64 14.86 -14.74
N PRO A 347 -4.88 15.56 -15.61
CA PRO A 347 -3.61 15.09 -16.15
C PRO A 347 -2.59 14.69 -15.06
N GLY A 348 -1.79 13.67 -15.34
CA GLY A 348 -0.83 13.10 -14.40
C GLY A 348 -1.52 12.33 -13.27
N LEU A 349 -1.00 12.45 -12.06
CA LEU A 349 -1.62 11.91 -10.84
C LEU A 349 -2.93 12.64 -10.47
N GLY A 350 -3.22 13.78 -11.14
CA GLY A 350 -4.45 14.49 -11.00
C GLY A 350 -4.66 15.22 -9.67
N VAL A 351 -3.62 15.34 -8.86
CA VAL A 351 -3.58 16.04 -7.57
C VAL A 351 -2.55 17.17 -7.61
N VAL A 352 -2.72 18.18 -6.78
CA VAL A 352 -1.80 19.31 -6.64
C VAL A 352 -1.24 19.30 -5.22
N ILE A 353 0.08 19.34 -5.12
CA ILE A 353 0.79 19.39 -3.84
C ILE A 353 0.68 20.79 -3.25
N ASP A 354 0.38 20.89 -1.96
CA ASP A 354 0.56 22.10 -1.18
C ASP A 354 2.04 22.24 -0.78
N GLU A 355 2.82 22.94 -1.62
CA GLU A 355 4.25 23.16 -1.37
C GLU A 355 4.50 23.99 -0.12
N GLY A 356 3.60 24.94 0.19
CA GLY A 356 3.72 25.76 1.40
C GLY A 356 3.53 24.94 2.68
N GLU A 357 2.65 23.95 2.66
CA GLU A 357 2.49 23.03 3.79
C GLU A 357 3.67 22.06 3.90
N ILE A 358 4.18 21.55 2.77
CA ILE A 358 5.37 20.70 2.74
C ILE A 358 6.60 21.40 3.32
N ASP A 359 6.84 22.66 2.98
CA ASP A 359 8.01 23.42 3.42
C ASP A 359 8.07 23.57 4.95
N LYS A 360 6.93 23.56 5.65
CA LYS A 360 6.87 23.59 7.13
C LYS A 360 7.47 22.34 7.78
N TYR A 361 7.48 21.22 7.06
CA TYR A 361 7.96 19.93 7.57
C TYR A 361 9.24 19.44 6.87
N LYS A 362 9.81 20.30 6.03
CA LYS A 362 11.06 20.00 5.34
C LYS A 362 12.19 19.80 6.34
N ILE A 363 12.95 18.73 6.16
CA ILE A 363 14.14 18.45 6.95
C ILE A 363 15.34 18.86 6.12
N ASP A 364 16.18 19.75 6.66
CA ASP A 364 17.49 20.05 6.09
C ASP A 364 18.35 18.78 6.15
N SER A 365 18.86 18.38 5.00
CA SER A 365 19.66 17.17 4.81
C SER A 365 21.14 17.48 4.83
#